data_4b2a47173722965d21606f529c8b077c
#
_entry.id   4b2a47173722965d21606f529c8b077c
#
_cell.length_a   1.000
_cell.length_b   1.000
_cell.length_c   1.000
_cell.angle_alpha   90.00
_cell.angle_beta   90.00
_cell.angle_gamma   90.00
#
_symmetry.space_group_name_H-M   'P 1'
#
loop_
_entity.id
_entity.type
_entity.pdbx_description
1 polymer ?
#
loop_
_entity_poly.entity_id
_entity_poly.type
_entity_poly.pdbx_seq_one_letter_code
_entity_poly.pdbx_strand_id
1 'polypeptide(L)'
;MHSQATQTKIASFAPETAAINEYYPGLISIAVKEIEQQSSPLTESHIDKAFKEISKLDTRFKEMEVDMINGGNTKLILQAMVQNYITRIELLEEVMHQINTINAINEHTDGNL
;
A
#
# COMPACT_ATOMS: atom_id res chain seq x y z
N MET A 1 6.53 21.56 -10.14
CA MET A 1 6.76 20.32 -9.41
C MET A 1 5.54 19.93 -8.63
N HIS A 2 4.93 18.83 -9.04
CA HIS A 2 3.65 18.37 -8.47
C HIS A 2 3.73 18.09 -6.97
N SER A 3 4.78 17.39 -6.50
CA SER A 3 4.87 16.98 -5.11
C SER A 3 4.93 18.16 -4.14
N GLN A 4 5.63 19.21 -4.50
CA GLN A 4 5.76 20.39 -3.65
C GLN A 4 4.43 21.14 -3.52
N ALA A 5 3.72 21.34 -4.63
CA ALA A 5 2.41 21.99 -4.62
C ALA A 5 1.38 21.15 -3.86
N THR A 6 1.41 19.83 -4.04
CA THR A 6 0.54 18.90 -3.31
C THR A 6 0.81 18.96 -1.81
N GLN A 7 2.07 18.93 -1.39
CA GLN A 7 2.45 18.99 0.02
C GLN A 7 2.01 20.30 0.67
N THR A 8 2.09 21.43 -0.04
CA THR A 8 1.64 22.72 0.46
C THR A 8 0.13 22.70 0.75
N LYS A 9 -0.67 22.15 -0.16
CA LYS A 9 -2.11 22.01 0.05
C LYS A 9 -2.44 21.05 1.18
N ILE A 10 -1.75 19.92 1.25
CA ILE A 10 -1.94 18.90 2.29
C ILE A 10 -1.59 19.47 3.66
N ALA A 11 -0.55 20.28 3.76
CA ALA A 11 -0.10 20.86 5.02
C ALA A 11 -1.17 21.68 5.73
N SER A 12 -2.18 22.20 5.00
CA SER A 12 -3.30 22.91 5.60
C SER A 12 -4.27 22.00 6.38
N PHE A 13 -4.12 20.66 6.25
CA PHE A 13 -4.93 19.64 6.92
C PHE A 13 -4.00 18.75 7.74
N ALA A 14 -3.49 19.25 8.86
CA ALA A 14 -2.38 18.67 9.60
C ALA A 14 -2.52 17.19 9.98
N PRO A 15 -3.68 16.67 10.50
CA PRO A 15 -3.78 15.25 10.85
C PRO A 15 -3.67 14.33 9.64
N GLU A 16 -4.33 14.68 8.54
CA GLU A 16 -4.30 13.91 7.29
C GLU A 16 -2.93 13.97 6.65
N THR A 17 -2.26 15.12 6.79
CA THR A 17 -0.91 15.32 6.27
C THR A 17 0.09 14.35 6.90
N ALA A 18 0.06 14.22 8.23
CA ALA A 18 0.94 13.31 8.93
C ALA A 18 0.67 11.85 8.51
N ALA A 19 -0.61 11.47 8.39
CA ALA A 19 -0.99 10.13 7.97
C ALA A 19 -0.49 9.83 6.56
N ILE A 20 -0.73 10.73 5.60
CA ILE A 20 -0.39 10.54 4.19
C ILE A 20 1.12 10.55 3.96
N ASN A 21 1.85 11.43 4.65
CA ASN A 21 3.28 11.61 4.41
C ASN A 21 4.17 10.65 5.17
N GLU A 22 3.73 10.13 6.30
CA GLU A 22 4.58 9.35 7.19
C GLU A 22 3.99 8.01 7.61
N TYR A 23 2.80 8.04 8.18
CA TYR A 23 2.22 6.86 8.81
C TYR A 23 1.94 5.73 7.83
N TYR A 24 1.12 5.99 6.81
CA TYR A 24 0.74 4.97 5.84
C TYR A 24 1.90 4.52 4.95
N PRO A 25 2.73 5.42 4.42
CA PRO A 25 3.92 4.98 3.68
C PRO A 25 4.85 4.10 4.51
N GLY A 26 4.99 4.41 5.80
CA GLY A 26 5.79 3.61 6.72
C GLY A 26 5.25 2.20 6.88
N LEU A 27 3.93 2.06 7.08
CA LEU A 27 3.27 0.76 7.20
C LEU A 27 3.42 -0.07 5.93
N ILE A 28 3.25 0.57 4.77
CA ILE A 28 3.40 -0.09 3.48
C ILE A 28 4.83 -0.60 3.30
N SER A 29 5.82 0.22 3.62
CA SER A 29 7.22 -0.15 3.51
C SER A 29 7.55 -1.37 4.36
N ILE A 30 7.08 -1.40 5.60
CA ILE A 30 7.28 -2.53 6.51
C ILE A 30 6.62 -3.79 5.95
N ALA A 31 5.38 -3.69 5.50
CA ALA A 31 4.63 -4.82 4.97
C ALA A 31 5.28 -5.39 3.71
N VAL A 32 5.75 -4.54 2.80
CA VAL A 32 6.45 -4.98 1.59
C VAL A 32 7.72 -5.74 1.94
N LYS A 33 8.49 -5.25 2.90
CA LYS A 33 9.72 -5.92 3.34
C LYS A 33 9.44 -7.30 3.93
N GLU A 34 8.40 -7.41 4.75
CA GLU A 34 8.00 -8.70 5.34
C GLU A 34 7.60 -9.70 4.25
N ILE A 35 6.84 -9.25 3.26
CA ILE A 35 6.43 -10.08 2.13
C ILE A 35 7.66 -10.57 1.35
N GLU A 36 8.59 -9.68 1.05
CA GLU A 36 9.81 -10.04 0.32
C GLU A 36 10.66 -11.05 1.08
N GLN A 37 10.74 -10.94 2.41
CA GLN A 37 11.47 -11.87 3.25
C GLN A 37 10.84 -13.26 3.29
N GLN A 38 9.53 -13.35 3.10
CA GLN A 38 8.79 -14.62 3.11
C GLN A 38 8.56 -15.19 1.72
N SER A 39 9.08 -14.52 0.69
CA SER A 39 8.92 -14.94 -0.70
C SER A 39 9.59 -16.28 -0.96
N SER A 40 8.92 -17.12 -1.74
CA SER A 40 9.43 -18.42 -2.18
C SER A 40 8.83 -18.74 -3.55
N PRO A 41 9.34 -19.75 -4.26
CA PRO A 41 8.74 -20.14 -5.54
C PRO A 41 7.25 -20.49 -5.42
N LEU A 42 6.81 -20.99 -4.26
CA LEU A 42 5.41 -21.37 -4.02
C LEU A 42 4.49 -20.15 -3.89
N THR A 43 5.02 -18.99 -3.46
CA THR A 43 4.23 -17.80 -3.18
C THR A 43 4.38 -16.73 -4.23
N GLU A 44 5.29 -16.89 -5.19
CA GLU A 44 5.65 -15.86 -6.15
C GLU A 44 4.47 -15.30 -6.94
N SER A 45 3.58 -16.20 -7.43
CA SER A 45 2.43 -15.75 -8.22
C SER A 45 1.43 -14.93 -7.40
N HIS A 46 1.26 -15.25 -6.11
CA HIS A 46 0.40 -14.48 -5.20
C HIS A 46 0.99 -13.09 -4.97
N ILE A 47 2.30 -13.01 -4.78
CA ILE A 47 3.01 -11.75 -4.55
C ILE A 47 2.93 -10.87 -5.80
N ASP A 48 3.19 -11.43 -6.97
CA ASP A 48 3.15 -10.69 -8.24
C ASP A 48 1.77 -10.10 -8.49
N LYS A 49 0.72 -10.88 -8.25
CA LYS A 49 -0.66 -10.45 -8.41
C LYS A 49 -0.99 -9.28 -7.47
N ALA A 50 -0.59 -9.42 -6.20
CA ALA A 50 -0.82 -8.38 -5.20
C ALA A 50 -0.08 -7.08 -5.57
N PHE A 51 1.17 -7.19 -5.99
CA PHE A 51 1.97 -6.01 -6.34
C PHE A 51 1.45 -5.31 -7.60
N LYS A 52 0.84 -6.03 -8.53
CA LYS A 52 0.14 -5.42 -9.66
C LYS A 52 -1.04 -4.57 -9.21
N GLU A 53 -1.84 -5.07 -8.27
CA GLU A 53 -2.96 -4.32 -7.71
C GLU A 53 -2.48 -3.10 -6.92
N ILE A 54 -1.41 -3.25 -6.14
CA ILE A 54 -0.79 -2.14 -5.41
C ILE A 54 -0.32 -1.06 -6.40
N SER A 55 0.30 -1.46 -7.51
CA SER A 55 0.76 -0.53 -8.53
C SER A 55 -0.39 0.27 -9.16
N LYS A 56 -1.53 -0.36 -9.41
CA LYS A 56 -2.72 0.33 -9.91
C LYS A 56 -3.24 1.36 -8.92
N LEU A 57 -3.24 1.01 -7.64
CA LEU A 57 -3.67 1.93 -6.58
C LEU A 57 -2.70 3.11 -6.44
N ASP A 58 -1.41 2.86 -6.58
CA ASP A 58 -0.39 3.92 -6.56
C ASP A 58 -0.60 4.90 -7.73
N THR A 59 -0.91 4.38 -8.92
CA THR A 59 -1.23 5.22 -10.07
C THR A 59 -2.44 6.11 -9.80
N ARG A 60 -3.51 5.55 -9.21
CA ARG A 60 -4.68 6.32 -8.82
C ARG A 60 -4.36 7.39 -7.79
N PHE A 61 -3.49 7.09 -6.85
CA PHE A 61 -3.03 8.06 -5.86
C PHE A 61 -2.35 9.24 -6.53
N LYS A 62 -1.50 9.00 -7.51
CA LYS A 62 -0.82 10.06 -8.28
C LYS A 62 -1.81 10.91 -9.07
N GLU A 63 -2.87 10.30 -9.61
CA GLU A 63 -3.95 11.03 -10.25
C GLU A 63 -4.66 11.95 -9.26
N MET A 64 -4.88 11.51 -8.04
CA MET A 64 -5.47 12.34 -6.97
C MET A 64 -4.58 13.53 -6.64
N GLU A 65 -3.26 13.35 -6.64
CA GLU A 65 -2.32 14.45 -6.44
C GLU A 65 -2.47 15.50 -7.54
N VAL A 66 -2.58 15.07 -8.79
CA VAL A 66 -2.80 15.97 -9.93
C VAL A 66 -4.12 16.71 -9.80
N ASP A 67 -5.20 16.01 -9.43
CA ASP A 67 -6.51 16.62 -9.24
C ASP A 67 -6.48 17.70 -8.15
N MET A 68 -5.76 17.44 -7.08
CA MET A 68 -5.61 18.41 -5.99
C MET A 68 -4.90 19.69 -6.46
N ILE A 69 -3.83 19.52 -7.24
CA ILE A 69 -3.08 20.65 -7.80
C ILE A 69 -3.95 21.47 -8.77
N ASN A 70 -4.81 20.79 -9.52
CA ASN A 70 -5.68 21.41 -10.52
C ASN A 70 -6.97 22.01 -9.93
N GLY A 71 -7.07 22.12 -8.61
CA GLY A 71 -8.17 22.79 -7.95
C GLY A 71 -9.33 21.91 -7.53
N GLY A 72 -9.15 20.61 -7.50
CA GLY A 72 -10.15 19.69 -6.98
C GLY A 72 -10.43 19.92 -5.50
N ASN A 73 -11.53 19.36 -4.99
CA ASN A 73 -11.94 19.52 -3.60
C ASN A 73 -10.93 18.84 -2.67
N THR A 74 -10.11 19.63 -1.99
CA THR A 74 -9.00 19.14 -1.17
C THR A 74 -9.45 18.16 -0.09
N LYS A 75 -10.54 18.44 0.61
CA LYS A 75 -11.05 17.56 1.66
C LYS A 75 -11.45 16.18 1.13
N LEU A 76 -12.20 16.15 0.04
CA LEU A 76 -12.64 14.90 -0.57
C LEU A 76 -11.47 14.12 -1.13
N ILE A 77 -10.51 14.81 -1.75
CA ILE A 77 -9.33 14.15 -2.31
C ILE A 77 -8.48 13.54 -1.18
N LEU A 78 -8.28 14.26 -0.08
CA LEU A 78 -7.53 13.72 1.07
C LEU A 78 -8.20 12.49 1.65
N GLN A 79 -9.53 12.48 1.76
CA GLN A 79 -10.28 11.31 2.21
C GLN A 79 -10.07 10.12 1.27
N ALA A 80 -10.09 10.37 -0.04
CA ALA A 80 -9.84 9.34 -1.03
C ALA A 80 -8.40 8.82 -0.98
N MET A 81 -7.43 9.69 -0.73
CA MET A 81 -6.02 9.30 -0.57
C MET A 81 -5.83 8.39 0.64
N VAL A 82 -6.44 8.72 1.77
CA VAL A 82 -6.39 7.88 2.98
C VAL A 82 -7.02 6.52 2.69
N GLN A 83 -8.18 6.49 2.07
CA GLN A 83 -8.82 5.23 1.70
C GLN A 83 -7.97 4.40 0.75
N ASN A 84 -7.29 5.04 -0.18
CA ASN A 84 -6.36 4.36 -1.09
C ASN A 84 -5.24 3.66 -0.32
N TYR A 85 -4.65 4.34 0.66
CA TYR A 85 -3.63 3.73 1.50
C TYR A 85 -4.17 2.57 2.32
N ILE A 86 -5.34 2.72 2.92
CA ILE A 86 -5.98 1.65 3.70
C ILE A 86 -6.20 0.42 2.83
N THR A 87 -6.69 0.61 1.62
CA THR A 87 -6.91 -0.50 0.67
C THR A 87 -5.61 -1.20 0.33
N ARG A 88 -4.52 -0.46 0.11
CA ARG A 88 -3.21 -1.05 -0.16
C ARG A 88 -2.70 -1.88 1.02
N ILE A 89 -2.88 -1.36 2.24
CA ILE A 89 -2.45 -2.08 3.45
C ILE A 89 -3.26 -3.37 3.62
N GLU A 90 -4.58 -3.30 3.41
CA GLU A 90 -5.44 -4.49 3.48
C GLU A 90 -5.02 -5.56 2.47
N LEU A 91 -4.67 -5.15 1.24
CA LEU A 91 -4.15 -6.08 0.22
C LEU A 91 -2.84 -6.74 0.66
N LEU A 92 -1.93 -5.96 1.24
CA LEU A 92 -0.66 -6.48 1.73
C LEU A 92 -0.85 -7.44 2.90
N GLU A 93 -1.76 -7.11 3.82
CA GLU A 93 -2.09 -8.00 4.93
C GLU A 93 -2.69 -9.32 4.43
N GLU A 94 -3.58 -9.25 3.45
CA GLU A 94 -4.20 -10.43 2.87
C GLU A 94 -3.18 -11.33 2.19
N VAL A 95 -2.28 -10.76 1.38
CA VAL A 95 -1.25 -11.56 0.71
C VAL A 95 -0.27 -12.15 1.73
N MET A 96 0.06 -11.42 2.79
CA MET A 96 0.91 -11.94 3.85
C MET A 96 0.26 -13.12 4.55
N HIS A 97 -1.04 -13.03 4.81
CA HIS A 97 -1.81 -14.14 5.37
C HIS A 97 -1.77 -15.37 4.45
N GLN A 98 -1.96 -15.19 3.16
CA GLN A 98 -1.87 -16.28 2.17
C GLN A 98 -0.48 -16.90 2.15
N ILE A 99 0.57 -16.09 2.18
CA ILE A 99 1.96 -16.55 2.21
C ILE A 99 2.22 -17.39 3.46
N ASN A 100 1.80 -16.90 4.62
CA ASN A 100 1.97 -17.62 5.88
C ASN A 100 1.24 -18.96 5.87
N THR A 101 0.04 -19.00 5.30
CA THR A 101 -0.73 -20.24 5.16
C THR A 101 -0.02 -21.24 4.25
N ILE A 102 0.46 -20.80 3.10
CA ILE A 102 1.17 -21.65 2.14
C ILE A 102 2.46 -22.19 2.77
N ASN A 103 3.22 -21.35 3.43
CA ASN A 103 4.48 -21.75 4.07
C ASN A 103 4.25 -22.71 5.23
N ALA A 104 3.20 -22.49 6.02
CA ALA A 104 2.85 -23.40 7.12
C ALA A 104 2.45 -24.78 6.61
N ILE A 105 1.67 -24.86 5.54
CA ILE A 105 1.28 -26.13 4.91
C ILE A 105 2.50 -26.86 4.38
N ASN A 106 3.39 -26.13 3.69
CA ASN A 106 4.61 -26.71 3.13
C ASN A 106 5.54 -27.25 4.22
N GLU A 107 5.76 -26.48 5.28
CA GLU A 107 6.58 -26.91 6.43
C GLU A 107 5.99 -28.13 7.12
N HIS A 108 4.69 -28.16 7.31
CA HIS A 108 4.00 -29.29 7.92
C HIS A 108 4.14 -30.56 7.08
N THR A 109 3.99 -30.43 5.76
CA THR A 109 4.16 -31.53 4.83
C THR A 109 5.59 -32.07 4.87
N ASP A 110 6.58 -31.22 4.83
CA ASP A 110 7.99 -31.58 4.93
C ASP A 110 8.31 -32.22 6.27
N GLY A 111 7.72 -31.70 7.35
CA GLY A 111 7.90 -32.23 8.70
C GLY A 111 7.33 -33.62 8.90
N ASN A 112 6.43 -34.07 8.07
CA ASN A 112 5.80 -35.41 8.14
C ASN A 112 6.53 -36.44 7.27
N LEU A 113 7.53 -36.03 6.56
CA LEU A 113 8.33 -36.96 5.77
C LEU A 113 9.44 -37.58 6.62
#